data_d8ede989919a83523bbcbbb7921c8fe2
#
_entry.id   d8ede989919a83523bbcbbb7921c8fe2
#
_cell.length_a   1.000
_cell.length_b   1.000
_cell.length_c   1.000
_cell.angle_alpha   90.00
_cell.angle_beta   90.00
_cell.angle_gamma   90.00
#
_symmetry.space_group_name_H-M   'P 1'
#
loop_
_entity.id
_entity.type
_entity.pdbx_description
1 polymer ?
#
loop_
_entity_poly.entity_id
_entity_poly.type
_entity_poly.pdbx_seq_one_letter_code
_entity_poly.pdbx_strand_id
1 'polypeptide(L)'
;MYPQNLLNPESCHVIIDKNVEFYKKGDYMIKRDKYLAQLATARNNGFPKVITGIRRCGKSYLLKEIYKEYLLNDGVPEEDILILELDDDRNILYRDPIELGHYVRQYSTGKKMCYVFLDEIQKVYSLINPNLTAGKHMPAGKDDKEVITFVDVILGLSREKNIDLYVTGSNSKMLSTDIITEFRDKATNIPLSPL
;
A
#
# COMPACT_ATOMS: atom_id res chain seq x y z
N MET A 1 43.27 29.72 -20.53
CA MET A 1 43.43 28.29 -20.89
C MET A 1 42.97 27.47 -19.70
N TYR A 2 41.68 27.13 -19.62
CA TYR A 2 41.09 26.33 -18.53
C TYR A 2 40.87 24.92 -19.07
N PRO A 3 41.26 23.87 -18.39
CA PRO A 3 40.95 22.51 -18.78
C PRO A 3 39.49 22.20 -18.49
N GLN A 4 38.76 21.81 -19.51
CA GLN A 4 37.44 21.22 -19.42
C GLN A 4 37.59 19.82 -18.83
N ASN A 5 37.26 19.63 -17.53
CA ASN A 5 37.04 18.31 -17.00
C ASN A 5 35.60 17.89 -17.36
N LEU A 6 35.52 17.04 -18.33
CA LEU A 6 34.37 16.22 -18.68
C LEU A 6 34.07 15.30 -17.50
N LEU A 7 33.06 15.65 -16.71
CA LEU A 7 32.44 14.72 -15.78
C LEU A 7 31.66 13.69 -16.60
N ASN A 8 32.22 12.52 -16.64
CA ASN A 8 31.62 11.34 -17.25
C ASN A 8 30.33 10.99 -16.46
N PRO A 9 29.13 10.88 -17.12
CA PRO A 9 27.87 10.56 -16.46
C PRO A 9 27.75 9.11 -15.99
N GLU A 10 28.80 8.30 -16.14
CA GLU A 10 28.73 6.84 -15.93
C GLU A 10 29.13 6.35 -14.54
N SER A 11 29.37 7.22 -13.56
CA SER A 11 29.86 6.79 -12.24
C SER A 11 28.90 7.01 -11.07
N CYS A 12 27.60 6.79 -11.29
CA CYS A 12 26.66 6.66 -10.19
C CYS A 12 25.93 5.30 -10.28
N HIS A 13 26.72 4.23 -10.22
CA HIS A 13 26.18 2.90 -10.03
C HIS A 13 25.94 2.69 -8.53
N VAL A 14 24.78 3.11 -8.07
CA VAL A 14 24.19 2.49 -6.89
C VAL A 14 23.82 1.08 -7.33
N ILE A 15 24.43 0.07 -6.71
CA ILE A 15 24.07 -1.33 -6.91
C ILE A 15 22.66 -1.52 -6.36
N ILE A 16 21.66 -1.15 -7.15
CA ILE A 16 20.30 -1.62 -7.05
C ILE A 16 20.29 -2.81 -8.00
N ASP A 17 19.83 -3.95 -7.51
CA ASP A 17 19.71 -5.23 -8.22
C ASP A 17 19.42 -5.01 -9.73
N LYS A 18 20.02 -5.82 -10.60
CA LYS A 18 20.12 -5.66 -12.07
C LYS A 18 18.81 -5.41 -12.83
N ASN A 19 17.67 -5.29 -12.15
CA ASN A 19 16.33 -5.14 -12.71
C ASN A 19 15.72 -3.73 -12.58
N VAL A 20 16.44 -2.69 -12.19
CA VAL A 20 15.90 -1.34 -12.00
C VAL A 20 16.38 -0.33 -13.08
N GLU A 21 16.85 -0.80 -14.22
CA GLU A 21 17.18 0.04 -15.38
C GLU A 21 15.96 0.30 -16.30
N PHE A 22 14.84 0.81 -15.76
CA PHE A 22 13.66 1.05 -16.59
C PHE A 22 13.08 2.46 -16.46
N TYR A 23 13.79 3.46 -16.98
CA TYR A 23 13.09 4.68 -17.40
C TYR A 23 13.76 5.28 -18.62
N LYS A 24 13.12 5.13 -19.80
CA LYS A 24 13.52 5.86 -21.02
C LYS A 24 13.44 7.36 -20.74
N LYS A 25 14.55 8.04 -21.01
CA LYS A 25 14.72 9.49 -21.01
C LYS A 25 13.67 10.11 -21.93
N GLY A 26 12.63 10.77 -21.39
CA GLY A 26 11.68 11.50 -22.23
C GLY A 26 10.42 12.03 -21.57
N ASP A 27 9.89 11.40 -20.51
CA ASP A 27 8.69 11.89 -19.86
C ASP A 27 9.01 12.59 -18.55
N TYR A 28 8.32 13.70 -18.28
CA TYR A 28 8.39 14.46 -17.01
C TYR A 28 7.74 13.69 -15.86
N MET A 29 8.13 12.43 -15.67
CA MET A 29 7.67 11.64 -14.57
C MET A 29 8.45 12.00 -13.31
N ILE A 30 7.74 12.32 -12.24
CA ILE A 30 8.33 12.62 -10.94
C ILE A 30 9.01 11.36 -10.44
N LYS A 31 10.33 11.32 -10.52
CA LYS A 31 11.12 10.18 -10.07
C LYS A 31 11.02 10.05 -8.55
N ARG A 32 10.52 8.92 -8.12
CA ARG A 32 10.46 8.54 -6.70
C ARG A 32 11.32 7.31 -6.43
N ASP A 33 12.50 7.27 -7.03
CA ASP A 33 13.41 6.12 -7.05
C ASP A 33 13.70 5.57 -5.65
N LYS A 34 13.89 6.46 -4.66
CA LYS A 34 14.07 6.07 -3.25
C LYS A 34 12.90 5.26 -2.71
N TYR A 35 11.68 5.68 -2.97
CA TYR A 35 10.47 5.01 -2.46
C TYR A 35 10.15 3.75 -3.24
N LEU A 36 10.41 3.75 -4.55
CA LEU A 36 10.33 2.57 -5.38
C LEU A 36 11.30 1.48 -4.89
N ALA A 37 12.56 1.84 -4.61
CA ALA A 37 13.54 0.92 -4.05
C ALA A 37 13.12 0.35 -2.69
N GLN A 38 12.52 1.18 -1.82
CA GLN A 38 11.98 0.72 -0.54
C GLN A 38 10.83 -0.27 -0.71
N LEU A 39 9.89 -0.01 -1.64
CA LEU A 39 8.78 -0.91 -1.95
C LEU A 39 9.28 -2.23 -2.55
N ALA A 40 10.23 -2.16 -3.50
CA ALA A 40 10.84 -3.34 -4.12
C ALA A 40 11.57 -4.21 -3.09
N THR A 41 12.35 -3.60 -2.18
CA THR A 41 13.05 -4.32 -1.10
C THR A 41 12.06 -4.96 -0.11
N ALA A 42 10.93 -4.30 0.17
CA ALA A 42 9.92 -4.79 1.09
C ALA A 42 8.97 -5.82 0.46
N ARG A 43 9.02 -6.02 -0.85
CA ARG A 43 8.14 -6.93 -1.59
C ARG A 43 8.21 -8.34 -1.03
N ASN A 44 7.05 -8.97 -0.85
CA ASN A 44 6.90 -10.37 -0.39
C ASN A 44 7.55 -10.65 0.99
N ASN A 45 7.77 -9.64 1.82
CA ASN A 45 8.38 -9.83 3.15
C ASN A 45 7.39 -10.32 4.24
N GLY A 46 6.12 -10.57 3.88
CA GLY A 46 5.07 -11.04 4.79
C GLY A 46 4.48 -9.95 5.69
N PHE A 47 4.93 -8.70 5.58
CA PHE A 47 4.39 -7.56 6.31
C PHE A 47 3.58 -6.64 5.40
N PRO A 48 2.46 -6.04 5.85
CA PRO A 48 1.79 -5.00 5.10
C PRO A 48 2.71 -3.77 4.97
N LYS A 49 2.74 -3.15 3.78
CA LYS A 49 3.48 -1.91 3.51
C LYS A 49 2.53 -0.73 3.72
N VAL A 50 2.83 0.07 4.73
CA VAL A 50 2.02 1.23 5.12
C VAL A 50 2.69 2.50 4.62
N ILE A 51 2.12 3.09 3.56
CA ILE A 51 2.61 4.32 2.95
C ILE A 51 1.89 5.49 3.62
N THR A 52 2.62 6.23 4.44
CA THR A 52 2.11 7.41 5.13
C THR A 52 2.67 8.69 4.51
N GLY A 53 2.00 9.80 4.71
CA GLY A 53 2.43 11.09 4.19
C GLY A 53 1.28 12.09 4.21
N ILE A 54 1.57 13.37 4.14
CA ILE A 54 0.55 14.41 4.10
C ILE A 54 -0.38 14.24 2.90
N ARG A 55 -1.56 14.85 2.99
CA ARG A 55 -2.52 14.84 1.87
C ARG A 55 -1.85 15.44 0.62
N ARG A 56 -2.10 14.85 -0.55
CA ARG A 56 -1.56 15.26 -1.87
C ARG A 56 -0.04 15.13 -2.03
N CYS A 57 0.66 14.39 -1.17
CA CYS A 57 2.10 14.13 -1.37
C CYS A 57 2.42 13.04 -2.41
N GLY A 58 1.42 12.47 -3.10
CA GLY A 58 1.61 11.52 -4.20
C GLY A 58 1.66 10.05 -3.77
N LYS A 59 1.04 9.65 -2.63
CA LYS A 59 0.96 8.25 -2.19
C LYS A 59 0.28 7.34 -3.22
N SER A 60 -0.93 7.74 -3.65
CA SER A 60 -1.71 7.02 -4.65
C SER A 60 -0.96 6.91 -5.98
N TYR A 61 -0.30 7.98 -6.41
CA TYR A 61 0.51 8.00 -7.63
C TYR A 61 1.71 7.03 -7.52
N LEU A 62 2.39 7.01 -6.37
CA LEU A 62 3.50 6.07 -6.14
C LEU A 62 3.07 4.61 -6.30
N LEU A 63 1.91 4.22 -5.77
CA LEU A 63 1.42 2.84 -5.88
C LEU A 63 0.82 2.53 -7.25
N LYS A 64 -0.12 3.37 -7.71
CA LYS A 64 -0.96 3.05 -8.88
C LYS A 64 -0.25 3.25 -10.21
N GLU A 65 0.72 4.16 -10.26
CA GLU A 65 1.47 4.43 -11.49
C GLU A 65 2.89 3.83 -11.41
N ILE A 66 3.70 4.28 -10.45
CA ILE A 66 5.13 3.92 -10.42
C ILE A 66 5.32 2.45 -10.02
N TYR A 67 4.71 2.03 -8.90
CA TYR A 67 4.96 0.68 -8.39
C TYR A 67 4.20 -0.39 -9.18
N LYS A 68 2.98 -0.08 -9.66
CA LYS A 68 2.26 -0.96 -10.58
C LYS A 68 3.09 -1.22 -11.84
N GLU A 69 3.61 -0.16 -12.46
CA GLU A 69 4.46 -0.30 -13.67
C GLU A 69 5.71 -1.13 -13.38
N TYR A 70 6.36 -0.91 -12.23
CA TYR A 70 7.48 -1.74 -11.80
C TYR A 70 7.13 -3.23 -11.73
N LEU A 71 5.98 -3.58 -11.12
CA LEU A 71 5.53 -4.98 -11.02
C LEU A 71 5.24 -5.59 -12.38
N LEU A 72 4.57 -4.85 -13.29
CA LEU A 72 4.28 -5.31 -14.64
C LEU A 72 5.57 -5.54 -15.44
N ASN A 73 6.56 -4.65 -15.32
CA ASN A 73 7.86 -4.79 -15.97
C ASN A 73 8.68 -5.95 -15.39
N ASP A 74 8.45 -6.32 -14.13
CA ASP A 74 9.06 -7.50 -13.48
C ASP A 74 8.28 -8.80 -13.79
N GLY A 75 7.30 -8.76 -14.69
CA GLY A 75 6.56 -9.92 -15.19
C GLY A 75 5.37 -10.35 -14.32
N VAL A 76 4.91 -9.50 -13.38
CA VAL A 76 3.67 -9.76 -12.65
C VAL A 76 2.48 -9.57 -13.59
N PRO A 77 1.59 -10.56 -13.75
CA PRO A 77 0.38 -10.39 -14.54
C PRO A 77 -0.53 -9.29 -13.96
N GLU A 78 -1.18 -8.51 -14.82
CA GLU A 78 -2.05 -7.42 -14.37
C GLU A 78 -3.23 -7.94 -13.53
N GLU A 79 -3.74 -9.12 -13.84
CA GLU A 79 -4.79 -9.80 -13.07
C GLU A 79 -4.36 -10.23 -11.66
N ASP A 80 -3.08 -10.20 -11.35
CA ASP A 80 -2.55 -10.47 -10.01
C ASP A 80 -2.35 -9.19 -9.19
N ILE A 81 -2.71 -8.03 -9.75
CA ILE A 81 -2.65 -6.73 -9.09
C ILE A 81 -4.08 -6.24 -8.84
N LEU A 82 -4.49 -6.15 -7.58
CA LEU A 82 -5.75 -5.56 -7.15
C LEU A 82 -5.54 -4.14 -6.64
N ILE A 83 -6.29 -3.19 -7.20
CA ILE A 83 -6.29 -1.80 -6.73
C ILE A 83 -7.69 -1.43 -6.27
N LEU A 84 -7.83 -1.00 -5.00
CA LEU A 84 -9.07 -0.50 -4.43
C LEU A 84 -8.87 0.92 -3.90
N GLU A 85 -9.52 1.87 -4.55
CA GLU A 85 -9.62 3.26 -4.14
C GLU A 85 -10.84 3.41 -3.23
N LEU A 86 -10.62 3.44 -1.91
CA LEU A 86 -11.70 3.42 -0.92
C LEU A 86 -12.42 4.77 -0.77
N ASP A 87 -11.90 5.83 -1.36
CA ASP A 87 -12.59 7.11 -1.49
C ASP A 87 -13.53 7.18 -2.71
N ASP A 88 -13.37 6.28 -3.68
CA ASP A 88 -14.30 6.13 -4.81
C ASP A 88 -15.64 5.57 -4.33
N ASP A 89 -16.75 6.12 -4.80
CA ASP A 89 -18.11 5.69 -4.46
C ASP A 89 -18.47 4.32 -5.02
N ARG A 90 -17.84 3.90 -6.12
CA ARG A 90 -17.98 2.55 -6.70
C ARG A 90 -17.50 1.46 -5.75
N ASN A 91 -16.61 1.80 -4.82
CA ASN A 91 -16.02 0.90 -3.84
C ASN A 91 -16.63 1.06 -2.43
N ILE A 92 -17.80 1.69 -2.32
CA ILE A 92 -18.44 1.98 -1.03
C ILE A 92 -18.70 0.73 -0.19
N LEU A 93 -18.99 -0.41 -0.83
CA LEU A 93 -19.20 -1.69 -0.17
C LEU A 93 -17.97 -2.13 0.62
N TYR A 94 -16.77 -1.87 0.08
CA TYR A 94 -15.50 -2.26 0.70
C TYR A 94 -15.01 -1.30 1.78
N ARG A 95 -15.82 -0.29 2.15
CA ARG A 95 -15.62 0.48 3.37
C ARG A 95 -16.06 -0.26 4.63
N ASP A 96 -16.81 -1.34 4.46
CA ASP A 96 -17.05 -2.36 5.47
C ASP A 96 -15.80 -3.24 5.61
N PRO A 97 -15.19 -3.35 6.82
CA PRO A 97 -13.95 -4.11 6.98
C PRO A 97 -14.12 -5.60 6.68
N ILE A 98 -15.27 -6.18 6.93
CA ILE A 98 -15.53 -7.61 6.69
C ILE A 98 -15.68 -7.87 5.20
N GLU A 99 -16.46 -7.03 4.51
CA GLU A 99 -16.63 -7.13 3.06
C GLU A 99 -15.31 -6.90 2.30
N LEU A 100 -14.51 -5.95 2.77
CA LEU A 100 -13.15 -5.74 2.25
C LEU A 100 -12.31 -7.01 2.38
N GLY A 101 -12.28 -7.60 3.56
CA GLY A 101 -11.51 -8.81 3.83
C GLY A 101 -11.97 -10.00 3.00
N HIS A 102 -13.28 -10.18 2.84
CA HIS A 102 -13.87 -11.23 2.00
C HIS A 102 -13.50 -11.04 0.54
N TYR A 103 -13.68 -9.84 0.01
CA TYR A 103 -13.39 -9.54 -1.39
C TYR A 103 -11.91 -9.78 -1.74
N VAL A 104 -10.99 -9.30 -0.92
CA VAL A 104 -9.55 -9.49 -1.16
C VAL A 104 -9.18 -10.97 -1.13
N ARG A 105 -9.68 -11.76 -0.18
CA ARG A 105 -9.44 -13.20 -0.13
C ARG A 105 -10.02 -13.92 -1.34
N GLN A 106 -11.25 -13.58 -1.74
CA GLN A 106 -11.87 -14.14 -2.93
C GLN A 106 -11.04 -13.83 -4.19
N TYR A 107 -10.60 -12.58 -4.35
CA TYR A 107 -9.78 -12.17 -5.50
C TYR A 107 -8.43 -12.90 -5.56
N SER A 108 -7.82 -13.19 -4.41
CA SER A 108 -6.53 -13.88 -4.32
C SER A 108 -6.64 -15.41 -4.45
N THR A 109 -7.87 -15.97 -4.46
CA THR A 109 -8.07 -17.42 -4.51
C THR A 109 -7.51 -18.00 -5.82
N GLY A 110 -6.67 -19.04 -5.67
CA GLY A 110 -6.07 -19.74 -6.82
C GLY A 110 -4.85 -19.02 -7.42
N LYS A 111 -4.51 -17.83 -6.94
CA LYS A 111 -3.34 -17.08 -7.39
C LYS A 111 -2.10 -17.49 -6.60
N LYS A 112 -0.94 -17.50 -7.28
CA LYS A 112 0.35 -17.79 -6.62
C LYS A 112 0.77 -16.64 -5.70
N MET A 113 0.57 -15.40 -6.15
CA MET A 113 0.80 -14.17 -5.42
C MET A 113 -0.15 -13.10 -5.95
N CYS A 114 -0.76 -12.35 -5.05
CA CYS A 114 -1.64 -11.22 -5.36
C CYS A 114 -1.10 -9.96 -4.68
N TYR A 115 -0.87 -8.92 -5.47
CA TYR A 115 -0.43 -7.61 -4.99
C TYR A 115 -1.65 -6.73 -4.78
N VAL A 116 -1.95 -6.38 -3.53
CA VAL A 116 -3.17 -5.68 -3.17
C VAL A 116 -2.86 -4.25 -2.71
N PHE A 117 -3.38 -3.26 -3.43
CA PHE A 117 -3.22 -1.84 -3.13
C PHE A 117 -4.54 -1.29 -2.60
N LEU A 118 -4.57 -0.92 -1.32
CA LEU A 118 -5.72 -0.28 -0.67
C LEU A 118 -5.41 1.20 -0.46
N ASP A 119 -6.02 2.04 -1.30
CA ASP A 119 -5.80 3.50 -1.24
C ASP A 119 -6.84 4.15 -0.32
N GLU A 120 -6.39 5.12 0.51
CA GLU A 120 -7.19 5.85 1.50
C GLU A 120 -7.91 4.93 2.51
N ILE A 121 -7.16 3.98 3.11
CA ILE A 121 -7.68 2.93 4.03
C ILE A 121 -8.51 3.50 5.21
N GLN A 122 -8.26 4.74 5.62
CA GLN A 122 -9.05 5.39 6.68
C GLN A 122 -10.51 5.67 6.32
N LYS A 123 -10.91 5.38 5.08
CA LYS A 123 -12.31 5.38 4.66
C LYS A 123 -13.08 4.15 5.14
N VAL A 124 -12.38 3.08 5.47
CA VAL A 124 -12.98 1.91 6.12
C VAL A 124 -13.43 2.33 7.51
N TYR A 125 -14.70 2.12 7.80
CA TYR A 125 -15.26 2.40 9.12
C TYR A 125 -15.07 1.22 10.08
N SER A 126 -15.20 1.47 11.38
CA SER A 126 -15.19 0.40 12.38
C SER A 126 -16.60 -0.19 12.52
N LEU A 127 -16.66 -1.50 12.73
CA LEU A 127 -17.89 -2.23 13.01
C LEU A 127 -17.93 -2.70 14.46
N ILE A 128 -19.12 -2.70 15.05
CA ILE A 128 -19.36 -3.49 16.27
C ILE A 128 -19.18 -4.96 15.90
N ASN A 129 -18.54 -5.73 16.78
CA ASN A 129 -18.34 -7.16 16.54
C ASN A 129 -19.67 -7.85 16.19
N PRO A 130 -19.80 -8.47 15.00
CA PRO A 130 -21.06 -9.06 14.54
C PRO A 130 -21.63 -10.14 15.47
N ASN A 131 -20.79 -10.77 16.30
CA ASN A 131 -21.27 -11.70 17.32
C ASN A 131 -22.18 -11.02 18.38
N LEU A 132 -22.02 -9.71 18.58
CA LEU A 132 -22.84 -8.92 19.50
C LEU A 132 -24.10 -8.34 18.84
N THR A 133 -24.15 -8.34 17.50
CA THR A 133 -25.22 -7.73 16.72
C THR A 133 -26.04 -8.75 15.92
N ALA A 134 -26.07 -10.02 16.37
CA ALA A 134 -26.73 -11.12 15.67
C ALA A 134 -26.34 -11.24 14.19
N GLY A 135 -25.07 -11.05 13.88
CA GLY A 135 -24.50 -11.13 12.53
C GLY A 135 -24.69 -9.87 11.66
N LYS A 136 -25.27 -8.79 12.19
CA LYS A 136 -25.47 -7.56 11.44
C LYS A 136 -24.20 -6.70 11.44
N HIS A 137 -23.84 -6.16 10.29
CA HIS A 137 -22.75 -5.19 10.16
C HIS A 137 -23.24 -3.80 10.57
N MET A 138 -22.99 -3.44 11.83
CA MET A 138 -23.38 -2.16 12.42
C MET A 138 -22.13 -1.27 12.62
N PRO A 139 -22.12 -0.05 12.08
CA PRO A 139 -21.03 0.89 12.32
C PRO A 139 -20.85 1.15 13.82
N ALA A 140 -19.60 1.13 14.28
CA ALA A 140 -19.26 1.38 15.67
C ALA A 140 -19.24 2.87 16.00
N GLY A 141 -19.75 3.24 17.17
CA GLY A 141 -19.61 4.56 17.78
C GLY A 141 -18.30 4.68 18.58
N LYS A 142 -18.13 5.83 19.25
CA LYS A 142 -16.90 6.11 20.04
C LYS A 142 -16.80 5.30 21.34
N ASP A 143 -17.93 4.87 21.86
CA ASP A 143 -18.02 4.21 23.18
C ASP A 143 -18.06 2.68 23.07
N ASP A 144 -18.12 2.15 21.83
CA ASP A 144 -18.13 0.72 21.60
C ASP A 144 -16.72 0.14 21.82
N LYS A 145 -16.64 -0.90 22.64
CA LYS A 145 -15.37 -1.50 23.08
C LYS A 145 -14.94 -2.68 22.22
N GLU A 146 -15.89 -3.47 21.74
CA GLU A 146 -15.62 -4.64 20.90
C GLU A 146 -15.90 -4.30 19.45
N VAL A 147 -14.88 -3.78 18.77
CA VAL A 147 -14.97 -3.30 17.41
C VAL A 147 -14.01 -4.05 16.50
N ILE A 148 -14.41 -4.21 15.24
CA ILE A 148 -13.55 -4.65 14.14
C ILE A 148 -13.14 -3.40 13.36
N THR A 149 -11.84 -3.23 13.18
CA THR A 149 -11.24 -2.08 12.50
C THR A 149 -10.58 -2.49 11.18
N PHE A 150 -10.17 -1.52 10.39
CA PHE A 150 -9.35 -1.82 9.21
C PHE A 150 -8.00 -2.45 9.58
N VAL A 151 -7.48 -2.20 10.77
CA VAL A 151 -6.21 -2.80 11.24
C VAL A 151 -6.34 -4.30 11.38
N ASP A 152 -7.46 -4.77 11.97
CA ASP A 152 -7.74 -6.21 12.11
C ASP A 152 -7.77 -6.90 10.75
N VAL A 153 -8.41 -6.26 9.75
CA VAL A 153 -8.47 -6.79 8.39
C VAL A 153 -7.10 -6.82 7.73
N ILE A 154 -6.33 -5.74 7.82
CA ILE A 154 -4.97 -5.67 7.25
C ILE A 154 -4.07 -6.74 7.87
N LEU A 155 -4.06 -6.86 9.20
CA LEU A 155 -3.29 -7.88 9.90
C LEU A 155 -3.79 -9.28 9.62
N GLY A 156 -5.10 -9.46 9.40
CA GLY A 156 -5.69 -10.72 8.95
C GLY A 156 -5.23 -11.10 7.55
N LEU A 157 -5.31 -10.19 6.60
CA LEU A 157 -4.88 -10.39 5.22
C LEU A 157 -3.37 -10.62 5.08
N SER A 158 -2.56 -9.98 5.91
CA SER A 158 -1.10 -10.16 5.89
C SER A 158 -0.63 -11.56 6.31
N ARG A 159 -1.50 -12.36 6.92
CA ARG A 159 -1.23 -13.78 7.25
C ARG A 159 -1.41 -14.72 6.07
N GLU A 160 -2.10 -14.26 5.02
CA GLU A 160 -2.28 -15.03 3.79
C GLU A 160 -0.97 -15.03 2.99
N LYS A 161 -0.42 -16.22 2.74
CA LYS A 161 0.91 -16.36 2.10
C LYS A 161 0.97 -15.89 0.65
N ASN A 162 -0.19 -15.79 0.00
CA ASN A 162 -0.34 -15.38 -1.38
C ASN A 162 -0.84 -13.94 -1.53
N ILE A 163 -0.82 -13.14 -0.47
CA ILE A 163 -1.18 -11.72 -0.50
C ILE A 163 0.01 -10.86 -0.09
N ASP A 164 0.40 -9.94 -0.95
CA ASP A 164 1.35 -8.88 -0.64
C ASP A 164 0.61 -7.55 -0.60
N LEU A 165 0.50 -6.98 0.61
CA LEU A 165 -0.45 -5.91 0.92
C LEU A 165 0.24 -4.55 1.05
N TYR A 166 -0.31 -3.55 0.36
CA TYR A 166 0.13 -2.15 0.35
C TYR A 166 -1.05 -1.25 0.68
N VAL A 167 -0.90 -0.42 1.68
CA VAL A 167 -1.97 0.48 2.12
C VAL A 167 -1.48 1.92 2.16
N THR A 168 -2.33 2.84 1.70
CA THR A 168 -2.09 4.27 1.91
C THR A 168 -3.11 4.86 2.85
N GLY A 169 -2.74 5.96 3.48
CA GLY A 169 -3.68 6.74 4.28
C GLY A 169 -3.13 8.12 4.62
N SER A 170 -4.02 9.05 4.93
CA SER A 170 -3.64 10.39 5.37
C SER A 170 -3.18 10.37 6.82
N ASN A 171 -2.16 11.15 7.15
CA ASN A 171 -1.46 11.16 8.44
C ASN A 171 -2.35 11.31 9.68
N SER A 172 -3.46 12.04 9.59
CA SER A 172 -4.25 12.37 10.78
C SER A 172 -4.92 11.18 11.47
N LYS A 173 -5.25 10.12 10.71
CA LYS A 173 -5.83 8.89 11.28
C LYS A 173 -4.83 7.74 11.36
N MET A 174 -3.95 7.60 10.36
CA MET A 174 -2.94 6.54 10.31
C MET A 174 -1.79 6.73 11.29
N LEU A 175 -1.61 7.96 11.81
CA LEU A 175 -0.62 8.30 12.85
C LEU A 175 -1.27 8.47 14.23
N SER A 176 -2.52 8.06 14.44
CA SER A 176 -3.03 7.95 15.81
C SER A 176 -2.16 6.97 16.59
N THR A 177 -1.89 7.29 17.84
CA THR A 177 -1.02 6.48 18.72
C THR A 177 -1.44 5.02 18.74
N ASP A 178 -2.74 4.78 18.70
CA ASP A 178 -3.34 3.44 18.76
C ASP A 178 -2.98 2.62 17.50
N ILE A 179 -3.16 3.20 16.31
CA ILE A 179 -2.85 2.52 15.03
C ILE A 179 -1.34 2.27 14.89
N ILE A 180 -0.49 3.23 15.25
CA ILE A 180 0.96 3.04 15.25
C ILE A 180 1.35 1.91 16.19
N THR A 181 0.70 1.82 17.35
CA THR A 181 0.97 0.78 18.35
C THR A 181 0.54 -0.60 17.83
N GLU A 182 -0.62 -0.71 17.19
CA GLU A 182 -1.12 -1.97 16.63
C GLU A 182 -0.28 -2.48 15.46
N PHE A 183 0.27 -1.57 14.63
CA PHE A 183 1.18 -1.90 13.54
C PHE A 183 2.65 -2.00 13.95
N ARG A 184 3.00 -1.66 15.21
CA ARG A 184 4.38 -1.75 15.68
C ARG A 184 4.91 -3.18 15.48
N ASP A 185 6.06 -3.29 14.81
CA ASP A 185 6.73 -4.56 14.48
C ASP A 185 5.91 -5.53 13.60
N LYS A 186 4.75 -5.09 13.06
CA LYS A 186 3.86 -5.88 12.22
C LYS A 186 3.64 -5.27 10.83
N ALA A 187 4.31 -4.18 10.51
CA ALA A 187 4.20 -3.51 9.21
C ALA A 187 5.52 -2.87 8.79
N THR A 188 5.72 -2.74 7.49
CA THR A 188 6.80 -1.94 6.90
C THR A 188 6.30 -0.53 6.65
N ASN A 189 6.80 0.44 7.41
CA ASN A 189 6.41 1.84 7.26
C ASN A 189 7.25 2.56 6.19
N ILE A 190 6.59 3.22 5.25
CA ILE A 190 7.20 4.01 4.18
C ILE A 190 6.65 5.44 4.25
N PRO A 191 7.32 6.32 5.02
CA PRO A 191 6.89 7.72 5.14
C PRO A 191 7.26 8.51 3.89
N LEU A 192 6.25 8.97 3.15
CA LEU A 192 6.39 9.72 1.92
C LEU A 192 6.47 11.22 2.22
N SER A 193 7.60 11.86 1.85
CA SER A 193 7.76 13.31 1.92
C SER A 193 7.10 14.00 0.71
N PRO A 194 6.62 15.23 0.87
CA PRO A 194 6.26 16.08 -0.27
C PRO A 194 7.44 16.25 -1.23
N LEU A 195 7.13 16.64 -2.46
CA LEU A 195 8.11 17.04 -3.48
C LEU A 195 8.68 18.40 -3.16
#